data_b0da0c7a6d1c0dde8e559e99d9acca00
#
_entry.id   b0da0c7a6d1c0dde8e559e99d9acca00
#
_cell.length_a   1.000
_cell.length_b   1.000
_cell.length_c   1.000
_cell.angle_alpha   90.00
_cell.angle_beta   90.00
_cell.angle_gamma   90.00
#
_symmetry.space_group_name_H-M   'P 1'
#
loop_
_entity.id
_entity.type
_entity.pdbx_description
1 polymer ?
#
loop_
_entity_poly.entity_id
_entity_poly.type
_entity_poly.pdbx_seq_one_letter_code
_entity_poly.pdbx_strand_id
1 'polypeptide(L)'
;MSRSRTLGLFLLVTLVFGTGFPAVKTGLSFIPPLFFAAARSYLSAVLLLVYVGVTMEYWRPRSRQDWIAVLAGGLFLIGGTGLGFVGQQFITAGVAAIIFSLSPIVTGVLAWALLPEERLEGRDYLGVLLGFVGIAVVIRPDPATLLEPEVVGRLLFFAGVAVVALGTVLVRRSRPTIPVPALTGWAMVIGGTVHVVFAIAVGESVASIQPTPLAVATVVYLSLVVGAVGLVTYLKLMGEVGALKASLTTYLTPVVAIGIGWLLLDERIQPLALVGFGIIVAGFALLESREITAELAKYRSLYR
;
A
#
# COMPACT_ATOMS: atom_id res chain seq x y z
N MET A 1 -17.52 9.52 20.19
CA MET A 1 -17.98 8.29 19.51
C MET A 1 -17.68 7.09 20.36
N SER A 2 -18.40 5.96 20.22
CA SER A 2 -18.16 4.78 21.06
C SER A 2 -16.85 4.08 20.70
N ARG A 3 -16.05 3.71 21.69
CA ARG A 3 -14.79 2.96 21.56
C ARG A 3 -14.94 1.71 20.69
N SER A 4 -16.11 1.06 20.74
CA SER A 4 -16.45 -0.12 19.94
C SER A 4 -16.52 0.17 18.43
N ARG A 5 -17.02 1.33 18.01
CA ARG A 5 -17.08 1.73 16.61
C ARG A 5 -15.69 1.95 16.01
N THR A 6 -14.83 2.66 16.73
CA THR A 6 -13.44 2.90 16.30
C THR A 6 -12.66 1.59 16.18
N LEU A 7 -12.82 0.68 17.16
CA LEU A 7 -12.21 -0.65 17.08
C LEU A 7 -12.75 -1.46 15.90
N GLY A 8 -14.05 -1.39 15.64
CA GLY A 8 -14.67 -2.05 14.47
C GLY A 8 -14.11 -1.55 13.14
N LEU A 9 -13.96 -0.22 12.97
CA LEU A 9 -13.34 0.37 11.78
C LEU A 9 -11.88 -0.06 11.61
N PHE A 10 -11.12 -0.06 12.71
CA PHE A 10 -9.72 -0.47 12.72
C PHE A 10 -9.54 -1.94 12.28
N LEU A 11 -10.33 -2.85 12.86
CA LEU A 11 -10.32 -4.26 12.49
C LEU A 11 -10.77 -4.48 11.05
N LEU A 12 -11.81 -3.77 10.60
CA LEU A 12 -12.32 -3.87 9.24
C LEU A 12 -11.24 -3.44 8.22
N VAL A 13 -10.58 -2.30 8.44
CA VAL A 13 -9.48 -1.84 7.57
C VAL A 13 -8.35 -2.85 7.53
N THR A 14 -7.94 -3.36 8.70
CA THR A 14 -6.87 -4.36 8.81
C THR A 14 -7.21 -5.64 8.04
N LEU A 15 -8.44 -6.14 8.19
CA LEU A 15 -8.90 -7.33 7.48
C LEU A 15 -8.97 -7.08 5.97
N VAL A 16 -9.59 -5.98 5.54
CA VAL A 16 -9.76 -5.66 4.12
C VAL A 16 -8.40 -5.52 3.42
N PHE A 17 -7.46 -4.80 4.00
CA PHE A 17 -6.14 -4.65 3.40
C PHE A 17 -5.29 -5.93 3.51
N GLY A 18 -5.41 -6.66 4.63
CA GLY A 18 -4.69 -7.91 4.84
C GLY A 18 -5.08 -9.01 3.86
N THR A 19 -6.37 -9.14 3.55
CA THR A 19 -6.87 -10.10 2.56
C THR A 19 -6.56 -9.69 1.12
N GLY A 20 -6.18 -8.43 0.88
CA GLY A 20 -5.77 -7.94 -0.43
C GLY A 20 -4.56 -8.70 -1.01
N PHE A 21 -3.54 -8.99 -0.19
CA PHE A 21 -2.34 -9.70 -0.65
C PHE A 21 -2.62 -11.14 -1.09
N PRO A 22 -3.31 -11.98 -0.32
CA PRO A 22 -3.75 -13.29 -0.80
C PRO A 22 -4.63 -13.22 -2.05
N ALA A 23 -5.53 -12.22 -2.15
CA ALA A 23 -6.36 -12.05 -3.33
C ALA A 23 -5.53 -11.70 -4.58
N VAL A 24 -4.50 -10.85 -4.46
CA VAL A 24 -3.54 -10.60 -5.55
C VAL A 24 -2.82 -11.90 -5.92
N LYS A 25 -2.30 -12.64 -4.94
CA LYS A 25 -1.58 -13.91 -5.19
C LYS A 25 -2.47 -14.91 -5.94
N THR A 26 -3.73 -15.03 -5.55
CA THR A 26 -4.71 -15.88 -6.23
C THR A 26 -4.96 -15.42 -7.67
N GLY A 27 -5.18 -14.14 -7.90
CA GLY A 27 -5.46 -13.61 -9.23
C GLY A 27 -4.29 -13.72 -10.20
N LEU A 28 -3.05 -13.63 -9.70
CA LEU A 28 -1.81 -13.82 -10.48
C LEU A 28 -1.66 -15.23 -11.09
N SER A 29 -2.41 -16.21 -10.58
CA SER A 29 -2.46 -17.55 -11.19
C SER A 29 -3.24 -17.59 -12.50
N PHE A 30 -4.04 -16.55 -12.81
CA PHE A 30 -4.95 -16.51 -13.95
C PHE A 30 -4.70 -15.33 -14.88
N ILE A 31 -4.11 -14.24 -14.37
CA ILE A 31 -3.96 -12.99 -15.10
C ILE A 31 -2.50 -12.52 -15.00
N PRO A 32 -1.85 -12.17 -16.13
CA PRO A 32 -0.53 -11.54 -16.09
C PRO A 32 -0.51 -10.30 -15.20
N PRO A 33 0.58 -10.07 -14.45
CA PRO A 33 0.59 -9.13 -13.32
C PRO A 33 0.23 -7.69 -13.69
N LEU A 34 0.74 -7.18 -14.80
CA LEU A 34 0.48 -5.79 -15.19
C LEU A 34 -0.92 -5.63 -15.78
N PHE A 35 -1.44 -6.60 -16.55
CA PHE A 35 -2.84 -6.59 -16.96
C PHE A 35 -3.78 -6.75 -15.76
N PHE A 36 -3.41 -7.53 -14.75
CA PHE A 36 -4.19 -7.63 -13.53
C PHE A 36 -4.23 -6.30 -12.76
N ALA A 37 -3.07 -5.65 -12.59
CA ALA A 37 -2.97 -4.33 -11.97
C ALA A 37 -3.78 -3.28 -12.75
N ALA A 38 -3.77 -3.33 -14.10
CA ALA A 38 -4.55 -2.46 -14.97
C ALA A 38 -6.06 -2.69 -14.79
N ALA A 39 -6.52 -3.94 -14.90
CA ALA A 39 -7.94 -4.29 -14.76
C ALA A 39 -8.50 -3.82 -13.42
N ARG A 40 -7.78 -4.08 -12.32
CA ARG A 40 -8.14 -3.60 -10.99
C ARG A 40 -8.20 -2.07 -10.95
N SER A 41 -7.20 -1.39 -11.50
CA SER A 41 -7.13 0.07 -11.47
C SER A 41 -8.28 0.70 -12.25
N TYR A 42 -8.58 0.23 -13.46
CA TYR A 42 -9.68 0.75 -14.27
C TYR A 42 -11.04 0.51 -13.63
N LEU A 43 -11.29 -0.69 -13.09
CA LEU A 43 -12.56 -0.95 -12.40
C LEU A 43 -12.72 -0.05 -11.16
N SER A 44 -11.66 0.11 -10.37
CA SER A 44 -11.69 1.05 -9.24
C SER A 44 -11.87 2.50 -9.69
N ALA A 45 -11.24 2.91 -10.81
CA ALA A 45 -11.41 4.23 -11.40
C ALA A 45 -12.87 4.49 -11.78
N VAL A 46 -13.50 3.56 -12.48
CA VAL A 46 -14.91 3.66 -12.88
C VAL A 46 -15.80 3.83 -11.64
N LEU A 47 -15.63 2.97 -10.64
CA LEU A 47 -16.42 3.02 -9.40
C LEU A 47 -16.26 4.36 -8.68
N LEU A 48 -15.02 4.84 -8.52
CA LEU A 48 -14.75 6.11 -7.84
C LEU A 48 -15.21 7.31 -8.65
N LEU A 49 -14.96 7.35 -9.96
CA LEU A 49 -15.35 8.48 -10.81
C LEU A 49 -16.87 8.58 -10.98
N VAL A 50 -17.58 7.45 -11.05
CA VAL A 50 -19.04 7.46 -11.01
C VAL A 50 -19.54 7.98 -9.67
N TYR A 51 -19.01 7.48 -8.56
CA TYR A 51 -19.37 7.94 -7.22
C TYR A 51 -19.16 9.46 -7.06
N VAL A 52 -17.97 9.98 -7.38
CA VAL A 52 -17.68 11.40 -7.21
C VAL A 52 -18.43 12.28 -8.22
N GLY A 53 -18.66 11.80 -9.44
CA GLY A 53 -19.40 12.51 -10.47
C GLY A 53 -20.88 12.73 -10.10
N VAL A 54 -21.46 11.81 -9.30
CA VAL A 54 -22.84 11.94 -8.80
C VAL A 54 -22.92 12.72 -7.50
N THR A 55 -21.87 12.64 -6.63
CA THR A 55 -21.95 13.17 -5.26
C THR A 55 -21.19 14.46 -5.02
N MET A 56 -20.31 14.86 -5.95
CA MET A 56 -19.42 16.02 -5.77
C MET A 56 -19.44 16.96 -6.97
N GLU A 57 -19.58 18.24 -6.73
CA GLU A 57 -19.49 19.27 -7.79
C GLU A 57 -18.06 19.45 -8.31
N TYR A 58 -17.07 19.28 -7.43
CA TYR A 58 -15.64 19.39 -7.76
C TYR A 58 -14.99 18.00 -7.85
N TRP A 59 -15.18 17.33 -8.98
CA TRP A 59 -14.60 16.00 -9.23
C TRP A 59 -13.59 15.96 -10.38
N ARG A 60 -13.51 17.05 -11.19
CA ARG A 60 -12.52 17.15 -12.27
C ARG A 60 -11.34 18.02 -11.83
N PRO A 61 -10.09 17.67 -12.18
CA PRO A 61 -8.94 18.55 -11.94
C PRO A 61 -9.14 19.89 -12.65
N ARG A 62 -9.05 21.01 -11.93
CA ARG A 62 -9.26 22.36 -12.46
C ARG A 62 -8.00 23.21 -12.38
N SER A 63 -7.15 22.97 -11.38
CA SER A 63 -5.92 23.71 -11.15
C SER A 63 -4.69 22.97 -11.68
N ARG A 64 -3.59 23.70 -11.90
CA ARG A 64 -2.29 23.11 -12.19
C ARG A 64 -1.83 22.15 -11.08
N GLN A 65 -2.13 22.50 -9.83
CA GLN A 65 -1.78 21.70 -8.66
C GLN A 65 -2.53 20.35 -8.66
N ASP A 66 -3.82 20.35 -9.03
CA ASP A 66 -4.60 19.14 -9.15
C ASP A 66 -4.05 18.21 -10.23
N TRP A 67 -3.70 18.76 -11.42
CA TRP A 67 -3.11 17.97 -12.50
C TRP A 67 -1.76 17.40 -12.12
N ILE A 68 -0.90 18.17 -11.42
CA ILE A 68 0.38 17.65 -10.91
C ILE A 68 0.12 16.51 -9.93
N ALA A 69 -0.86 16.65 -9.02
CA ALA A 69 -1.21 15.60 -8.06
C ALA A 69 -1.75 14.34 -8.75
N VAL A 70 -2.65 14.51 -9.74
CA VAL A 70 -3.24 13.39 -10.49
C VAL A 70 -2.16 12.65 -11.30
N LEU A 71 -1.26 13.39 -11.95
CA LEU A 71 -0.14 12.79 -12.68
C LEU A 71 0.85 12.08 -11.74
N ALA A 72 1.26 12.73 -10.64
CA ALA A 72 2.14 12.11 -9.66
C ALA A 72 1.48 10.87 -9.02
N GLY A 73 0.20 10.98 -8.66
CA GLY A 73 -0.58 9.85 -8.15
C GLY A 73 -0.70 8.72 -9.17
N GLY A 74 -0.99 9.04 -10.42
CA GLY A 74 -1.13 8.04 -11.48
C GLY A 74 0.19 7.35 -11.85
N LEU A 75 1.24 8.14 -12.11
CA LEU A 75 2.53 7.59 -12.55
C LEU A 75 3.28 6.83 -11.45
N PHE A 76 3.28 7.37 -10.21
CA PHE A 76 4.10 6.82 -9.14
C PHE A 76 3.26 6.06 -8.10
N LEU A 77 2.18 6.65 -7.56
CA LEU A 77 1.40 5.99 -6.51
C LEU A 77 0.67 4.75 -7.05
N ILE A 78 -0.08 4.88 -8.15
CA ILE A 78 -0.79 3.74 -8.74
C ILE A 78 0.14 2.94 -9.66
N GLY A 79 0.87 3.60 -10.58
CA GLY A 79 1.80 2.94 -11.48
C GLY A 79 2.89 2.13 -10.77
N GLY A 80 3.38 2.62 -9.62
CA GLY A 80 4.33 1.89 -8.78
C GLY A 80 3.80 0.56 -8.25
N THR A 81 2.48 0.41 -8.10
CA THR A 81 1.90 -0.88 -7.66
C THR A 81 2.14 -2.01 -8.66
N GLY A 82 2.35 -1.70 -9.94
CA GLY A 82 2.68 -2.69 -10.97
C GLY A 82 3.93 -3.50 -10.63
N LEU A 83 4.98 -2.84 -10.11
CA LEU A 83 6.18 -3.54 -9.60
C LEU A 83 5.85 -4.51 -8.46
N GLY A 84 4.92 -4.14 -7.59
CA GLY A 84 4.42 -5.01 -6.53
C GLY A 84 3.70 -6.24 -7.09
N PHE A 85 2.85 -6.07 -8.10
CA PHE A 85 2.17 -7.20 -8.76
C PHE A 85 3.16 -8.13 -9.45
N VAL A 86 4.15 -7.59 -10.17
CA VAL A 86 5.22 -8.39 -10.79
C VAL A 86 6.04 -9.11 -9.72
N GLY A 87 6.47 -8.43 -8.66
CA GLY A 87 7.24 -9.03 -7.56
C GLY A 87 6.47 -10.12 -6.83
N GLN A 88 5.16 -9.94 -6.62
CA GLN A 88 4.33 -10.87 -5.87
C GLN A 88 4.10 -12.22 -6.59
N GLN A 89 4.40 -12.34 -7.86
CA GLN A 89 4.42 -13.66 -8.52
C GLN A 89 5.40 -14.61 -7.85
N PHE A 90 6.54 -14.11 -7.39
CA PHE A 90 7.69 -14.88 -6.90
C PHE A 90 7.75 -15.00 -5.38
N ILE A 91 6.90 -14.28 -4.64
CA ILE A 91 6.89 -14.25 -3.18
C ILE A 91 5.52 -14.61 -2.62
N THR A 92 5.46 -14.98 -1.35
CA THR A 92 4.20 -15.26 -0.66
C THR A 92 3.44 -13.97 -0.33
N ALA A 93 2.12 -14.08 -0.15
CA ALA A 93 1.27 -12.96 0.28
C ALA A 93 1.75 -12.35 1.61
N GLY A 94 2.19 -13.21 2.55
CA GLY A 94 2.72 -12.77 3.83
C GLY A 94 4.01 -11.97 3.70
N VAL A 95 4.97 -12.41 2.86
CA VAL A 95 6.23 -11.68 2.59
C VAL A 95 5.94 -10.34 1.92
N ALA A 96 5.02 -10.29 0.94
CA ALA A 96 4.60 -9.06 0.30
C ALA A 96 4.01 -8.05 1.31
N ALA A 97 3.15 -8.51 2.21
CA ALA A 97 2.57 -7.67 3.26
C ALA A 97 3.64 -7.16 4.27
N ILE A 98 4.62 -7.98 4.62
CA ILE A 98 5.76 -7.57 5.47
C ILE A 98 6.57 -6.47 4.77
N ILE A 99 6.93 -6.64 3.49
CA ILE A 99 7.68 -5.63 2.74
C ILE A 99 6.86 -4.34 2.66
N PHE A 100 5.53 -4.44 2.42
CA PHE A 100 4.64 -3.29 2.38
C PHE A 100 4.57 -2.53 3.71
N SER A 101 4.73 -3.22 4.86
CA SER A 101 4.72 -2.58 6.18
C SER A 101 5.88 -1.58 6.38
N LEU A 102 6.90 -1.59 5.53
CA LEU A 102 7.96 -0.58 5.50
C LEU A 102 7.51 0.76 4.88
N SER A 103 6.35 0.79 4.19
CA SER A 103 5.86 1.96 3.47
C SER A 103 5.83 3.26 4.29
N PRO A 104 5.40 3.29 5.57
CA PRO A 104 5.44 4.51 6.37
C PRO A 104 6.87 5.03 6.60
N ILE A 105 7.83 4.14 6.84
CA ILE A 105 9.25 4.51 7.05
C ILE A 105 9.83 5.10 5.76
N VAL A 106 9.62 4.44 4.61
CA VAL A 106 10.09 4.93 3.31
C VAL A 106 9.42 6.27 2.96
N THR A 107 8.13 6.40 3.22
CA THR A 107 7.39 7.66 3.02
C THR A 107 7.94 8.77 3.91
N GLY A 108 8.26 8.49 5.17
CA GLY A 108 8.86 9.44 6.11
C GLY A 108 10.23 9.94 5.63
N VAL A 109 11.10 9.03 5.16
CA VAL A 109 12.41 9.39 4.60
C VAL A 109 12.27 10.26 3.35
N LEU A 110 11.38 9.90 2.43
CA LEU A 110 11.14 10.68 1.22
C LEU A 110 10.47 12.03 1.53
N ALA A 111 9.59 12.08 2.53
CA ALA A 111 8.97 13.32 3.00
C ALA A 111 10.04 14.26 3.57
N TRP A 112 10.91 13.77 4.45
CA TRP A 112 12.05 14.53 4.95
C TRP A 112 12.96 15.08 3.83
N ALA A 113 13.24 14.28 2.81
CA ALA A 113 14.11 14.69 1.71
C ALA A 113 13.45 15.71 0.74
N LEU A 114 12.11 15.64 0.56
CA LEU A 114 11.40 16.37 -0.48
C LEU A 114 10.46 17.48 0.03
N LEU A 115 10.11 17.48 1.33
CA LEU A 115 9.21 18.46 1.93
C LEU A 115 10.01 19.33 2.94
N PRO A 116 10.05 20.65 2.75
CA PRO A 116 10.84 21.55 3.62
C PRO A 116 10.36 21.59 5.08
N GLU A 117 9.08 21.26 5.30
CA GLU A 117 8.47 21.27 6.62
C GLU A 117 8.79 20.02 7.47
N GLU A 118 9.24 18.93 6.85
CA GLU A 118 9.52 17.66 7.52
C GLU A 118 10.97 17.60 8.01
N ARG A 119 11.16 17.16 9.26
CA ARG A 119 12.47 17.02 9.88
C ARG A 119 12.58 15.68 10.59
N LEU A 120 13.69 14.99 10.36
CA LEU A 120 14.09 13.83 11.17
C LEU A 120 15.03 14.31 12.29
N GLU A 121 14.78 13.84 13.50
CA GLU A 121 15.64 14.13 14.64
C GLU A 121 16.32 12.82 15.13
N GLY A 122 17.30 12.92 16.04
CA GLY A 122 18.22 11.84 16.42
C GLY A 122 17.64 10.42 16.54
N ARG A 123 16.46 10.25 17.19
CA ARG A 123 15.80 8.93 17.32
C ARG A 123 15.17 8.44 16.02
N ASP A 124 14.74 9.36 15.17
CA ASP A 124 14.08 9.01 13.91
C ASP A 124 15.07 8.33 12.97
N TYR A 125 16.34 8.76 12.97
CA TYR A 125 17.40 8.08 12.21
C TYR A 125 17.62 6.63 12.65
N LEU A 126 17.53 6.34 13.95
CA LEU A 126 17.59 4.97 14.46
C LEU A 126 16.37 4.14 14.01
N GLY A 127 15.18 4.75 14.03
CA GLY A 127 13.96 4.11 13.53
C GLY A 127 14.05 3.76 12.05
N VAL A 128 14.55 4.70 11.23
CA VAL A 128 14.80 4.50 9.80
C VAL A 128 15.85 3.40 9.58
N LEU A 129 16.98 3.44 10.31
CA LEU A 129 18.02 2.43 10.21
C LEU A 129 17.49 1.03 10.52
N LEU A 130 16.74 0.88 11.63
CA LEU A 130 16.11 -0.40 11.99
C LEU A 130 15.14 -0.87 10.91
N GLY A 131 14.33 0.02 10.33
CA GLY A 131 13.45 -0.33 9.21
C GLY A 131 14.23 -0.90 8.02
N PHE A 132 15.34 -0.26 7.63
CA PHE A 132 16.20 -0.76 6.55
C PHE A 132 16.96 -2.04 6.91
N VAL A 133 17.38 -2.22 8.16
CA VAL A 133 17.93 -3.50 8.63
C VAL A 133 16.87 -4.60 8.57
N GLY A 134 15.65 -4.31 9.02
CA GLY A 134 14.54 -5.26 8.97
C GLY A 134 14.22 -5.72 7.56
N ILE A 135 14.14 -4.78 6.58
CA ILE A 135 13.89 -5.16 5.18
C ILE A 135 15.08 -5.91 4.57
N ALA A 136 16.32 -5.58 4.92
CA ALA A 136 17.49 -6.36 4.48
C ALA A 136 17.43 -7.81 4.98
N VAL A 137 16.98 -8.04 6.22
CA VAL A 137 16.75 -9.38 6.77
C VAL A 137 15.63 -10.09 6.01
N VAL A 138 14.57 -9.40 5.58
CA VAL A 138 13.47 -10.00 4.79
C VAL A 138 13.91 -10.31 3.37
N ILE A 139 14.62 -9.39 2.69
CA ILE A 139 15.06 -9.56 1.29
C ILE A 139 16.15 -10.60 1.19
N ARG A 140 17.08 -10.68 2.17
CA ARG A 140 18.26 -11.56 2.16
C ARG A 140 19.09 -11.40 0.88
N PRO A 141 19.65 -10.22 0.63
CA PRO A 141 20.44 -9.98 -0.57
C PRO A 141 21.78 -10.71 -0.46
N ASP A 142 21.84 -11.95 -0.94
CA ASP A 142 23.08 -12.74 -1.06
C ASP A 142 23.59 -12.61 -2.50
N PRO A 143 24.84 -12.17 -2.72
CA PRO A 143 25.43 -12.11 -4.06
C PRO A 143 25.34 -13.39 -4.87
N ALA A 144 25.35 -14.56 -4.20
CA ALA A 144 25.23 -15.86 -4.86
C ALA A 144 23.81 -16.15 -5.37
N THR A 145 22.78 -15.54 -4.77
CA THR A 145 21.35 -15.82 -5.05
C THR A 145 20.57 -14.61 -5.56
N LEU A 146 21.25 -13.48 -5.85
CA LEU A 146 20.59 -12.23 -6.26
C LEU A 146 19.66 -12.37 -7.46
N LEU A 147 19.96 -13.31 -8.37
CA LEU A 147 19.15 -13.57 -9.57
C LEU A 147 18.08 -14.64 -9.36
N GLU A 148 17.99 -15.24 -8.18
CA GLU A 148 16.90 -16.16 -7.89
C GLU A 148 15.55 -15.45 -7.92
N PRO A 149 14.51 -16.07 -8.53
CA PRO A 149 13.20 -15.44 -8.71
C PRO A 149 12.60 -14.86 -7.41
N GLU A 150 12.80 -15.54 -6.28
CA GLU A 150 12.30 -15.09 -4.99
C GLU A 150 12.98 -13.80 -4.51
N VAL A 151 14.30 -13.67 -4.66
CA VAL A 151 15.04 -12.46 -4.29
C VAL A 151 14.68 -11.30 -5.22
N VAL A 152 14.63 -11.56 -6.53
CA VAL A 152 14.17 -10.58 -7.52
C VAL A 152 12.74 -10.12 -7.20
N GLY A 153 11.85 -11.05 -6.84
CA GLY A 153 10.47 -10.72 -6.45
C GLY A 153 10.40 -9.81 -5.23
N ARG A 154 11.21 -10.07 -4.19
CA ARG A 154 11.30 -9.22 -3.00
C ARG A 154 11.83 -7.82 -3.33
N LEU A 155 12.88 -7.74 -4.17
CA LEU A 155 13.45 -6.46 -4.61
C LEU A 155 12.48 -5.65 -5.47
N LEU A 156 11.78 -6.28 -6.42
CA LEU A 156 10.76 -5.63 -7.24
C LEU A 156 9.60 -5.12 -6.38
N PHE A 157 9.16 -5.93 -5.42
CA PHE A 157 8.09 -5.53 -4.50
C PHE A 157 8.52 -4.34 -3.64
N PHE A 158 9.74 -4.36 -3.09
CA PHE A 158 10.31 -3.24 -2.32
C PHE A 158 10.47 -1.98 -3.19
N ALA A 159 10.95 -2.11 -4.42
CA ALA A 159 11.03 -1.00 -5.37
C ALA A 159 9.63 -0.41 -5.63
N GLY A 160 8.61 -1.25 -5.78
CA GLY A 160 7.22 -0.83 -5.87
C GLY A 160 6.78 -0.01 -4.67
N VAL A 161 7.08 -0.47 -3.45
CA VAL A 161 6.80 0.28 -2.20
C VAL A 161 7.49 1.65 -2.21
N ALA A 162 8.74 1.73 -2.64
CA ALA A 162 9.49 2.99 -2.70
C ALA A 162 8.89 3.97 -3.74
N VAL A 163 8.48 3.47 -4.92
CA VAL A 163 7.82 4.28 -5.95
C VAL A 163 6.46 4.77 -5.49
N VAL A 164 5.66 3.91 -4.83
CA VAL A 164 4.37 4.28 -4.21
C VAL A 164 4.54 5.36 -3.15
N ALA A 165 5.55 5.22 -2.28
CA ALA A 165 5.89 6.21 -1.26
C ALA A 165 6.28 7.55 -1.90
N LEU A 166 7.10 7.53 -2.96
CA LEU A 166 7.45 8.74 -3.73
C LEU A 166 6.18 9.41 -4.29
N GLY A 167 5.29 8.65 -4.90
CA GLY A 167 4.00 9.14 -5.40
C GLY A 167 3.19 9.83 -4.31
N THR A 168 3.11 9.23 -3.13
CA THR A 168 2.42 9.79 -1.95
C THR A 168 3.00 11.15 -1.57
N VAL A 169 4.33 11.27 -1.48
CA VAL A 169 5.02 12.52 -1.13
C VAL A 169 4.84 13.59 -2.21
N LEU A 170 4.92 13.22 -3.48
CA LEU A 170 4.72 14.16 -4.60
C LEU A 170 3.28 14.69 -4.66
N VAL A 171 2.29 13.84 -4.42
CA VAL A 171 0.89 14.26 -4.28
C VAL A 171 0.74 15.26 -3.13
N ARG A 172 1.30 14.95 -1.97
CA ARG A 172 1.27 15.86 -0.80
C ARG A 172 1.97 17.20 -1.10
N ARG A 173 3.14 17.17 -1.78
CA ARG A 173 3.91 18.35 -2.16
C ARG A 173 3.15 19.28 -3.10
N SER A 174 2.32 18.75 -3.98
CA SER A 174 1.55 19.53 -4.95
C SER A 174 0.41 20.32 -4.32
N ARG A 175 0.01 20.03 -3.07
CA ARG A 175 -1.09 20.69 -2.32
C ARG A 175 -2.38 20.78 -3.16
N PRO A 176 -2.92 19.66 -3.65
CA PRO A 176 -4.09 19.66 -4.49
C PRO A 176 -5.33 20.17 -3.73
N THR A 177 -6.27 20.77 -4.46
CA THR A 177 -7.56 21.21 -3.93
C THR A 177 -8.68 20.22 -4.26
N ILE A 178 -8.46 19.34 -5.24
CA ILE A 178 -9.43 18.31 -5.61
C ILE A 178 -9.65 17.31 -4.47
N PRO A 179 -10.90 16.87 -4.19
CA PRO A 179 -11.19 15.86 -3.17
C PRO A 179 -10.42 14.56 -3.40
N VAL A 180 -9.93 13.94 -2.30
CA VAL A 180 -9.11 12.71 -2.37
C VAL A 180 -9.74 11.58 -3.19
N PRO A 181 -11.07 11.26 -3.08
CA PRO A 181 -11.66 10.22 -3.92
C PRO A 181 -11.62 10.53 -5.42
N ALA A 182 -11.79 11.82 -5.79
CA ALA A 182 -11.73 12.25 -7.18
C ALA A 182 -10.28 12.19 -7.72
N LEU A 183 -9.31 12.69 -6.94
CA LEU A 183 -7.89 12.56 -7.26
C LEU A 183 -7.52 11.09 -7.48
N THR A 184 -7.93 10.21 -6.55
CA THR A 184 -7.63 8.77 -6.63
C THR A 184 -8.25 8.14 -7.87
N GLY A 185 -9.50 8.46 -8.20
CA GLY A 185 -10.16 7.96 -9.42
C GLY A 185 -9.40 8.34 -10.69
N TRP A 186 -9.00 9.61 -10.84
CA TRP A 186 -8.20 10.07 -11.97
C TRP A 186 -6.79 9.46 -11.99
N ALA A 187 -6.14 9.36 -10.83
CA ALA A 187 -4.84 8.70 -10.72
C ALA A 187 -4.91 7.22 -11.13
N MET A 188 -6.01 6.52 -10.80
CA MET A 188 -6.22 5.13 -11.20
C MET A 188 -6.41 4.97 -12.72
N VAL A 189 -7.02 5.94 -13.42
CA VAL A 189 -7.06 5.93 -14.88
C VAL A 189 -5.64 6.00 -15.46
N ILE A 190 -4.84 6.96 -15.00
CA ILE A 190 -3.46 7.12 -15.48
C ILE A 190 -2.60 5.92 -15.12
N GLY A 191 -2.65 5.46 -13.86
CA GLY A 191 -1.87 4.30 -13.42
C GLY A 191 -2.27 3.00 -14.12
N GLY A 192 -3.57 2.80 -14.38
CA GLY A 192 -4.06 1.69 -15.22
C GLY A 192 -3.48 1.76 -16.63
N THR A 193 -3.40 2.95 -17.24
CA THR A 193 -2.76 3.16 -18.54
C THR A 193 -1.26 2.86 -18.49
N VAL A 194 -0.57 3.30 -17.44
CA VAL A 194 0.85 2.97 -17.20
C VAL A 194 1.04 1.45 -17.15
N HIS A 195 0.19 0.73 -16.41
CA HIS A 195 0.28 -0.73 -16.33
C HIS A 195 0.08 -1.39 -17.70
N VAL A 196 -0.90 -0.94 -18.50
CA VAL A 196 -1.10 -1.48 -19.88
C VAL A 196 0.12 -1.21 -20.76
N VAL A 197 0.66 0.01 -20.73
CA VAL A 197 1.86 0.37 -21.53
C VAL A 197 3.04 -0.53 -21.14
N PHE A 198 3.28 -0.70 -19.84
CA PHE A 198 4.36 -1.59 -19.38
C PHE A 198 4.08 -3.07 -19.66
N ALA A 199 2.83 -3.53 -19.55
CA ALA A 199 2.44 -4.90 -19.90
C ALA A 199 2.82 -5.22 -21.36
N ILE A 200 2.48 -4.31 -22.28
CA ILE A 200 2.82 -4.45 -23.69
C ILE A 200 4.34 -4.39 -23.89
N ALA A 201 5.03 -3.45 -23.23
CA ALA A 201 6.47 -3.27 -23.35
C ALA A 201 7.28 -4.48 -22.86
N VAL A 202 6.83 -5.18 -21.82
CA VAL A 202 7.49 -6.41 -21.32
C VAL A 202 6.99 -7.69 -21.99
N GLY A 203 6.07 -7.58 -22.97
CA GLY A 203 5.57 -8.72 -23.74
C GLY A 203 4.50 -9.54 -23.04
N GLU A 204 3.80 -9.01 -22.01
CA GLU A 204 2.62 -9.69 -21.48
C GLU A 204 1.55 -9.83 -22.57
N SER A 205 0.92 -10.99 -22.67
CA SER A 205 -0.12 -11.28 -23.68
C SER A 205 -1.51 -11.33 -23.06
N VAL A 206 -2.44 -10.60 -23.65
CA VAL A 206 -3.86 -10.70 -23.30
C VAL A 206 -4.40 -12.12 -23.52
N ALA A 207 -3.83 -12.86 -24.50
CA ALA A 207 -4.23 -14.23 -24.79
C ALA A 207 -3.90 -15.22 -23.65
N SER A 208 -2.98 -14.87 -22.74
CA SER A 208 -2.65 -15.68 -21.58
C SER A 208 -3.60 -15.46 -20.38
N ILE A 209 -4.53 -14.50 -20.49
CA ILE A 209 -5.55 -14.28 -19.46
C ILE A 209 -6.53 -15.45 -19.46
N GLN A 210 -6.72 -16.05 -18.29
CA GLN A 210 -7.71 -17.10 -18.07
C GLN A 210 -8.92 -16.49 -17.37
N PRO A 211 -10.04 -16.18 -18.08
CA PRO A 211 -11.19 -15.49 -17.52
C PRO A 211 -12.09 -16.44 -16.70
N THR A 212 -11.52 -17.06 -15.67
CA THR A 212 -12.25 -17.92 -14.76
C THR A 212 -13.13 -17.09 -13.82
N PRO A 213 -14.21 -17.65 -13.24
CA PRO A 213 -15.01 -16.97 -12.23
C PRO A 213 -14.18 -16.46 -11.05
N LEU A 214 -13.12 -17.20 -10.67
CA LEU A 214 -12.22 -16.80 -9.59
C LEU A 214 -11.32 -15.62 -10.00
N ALA A 215 -10.82 -15.59 -11.24
CA ALA A 215 -10.08 -14.44 -11.77
C ALA A 215 -10.94 -13.16 -11.74
N VAL A 216 -12.18 -13.23 -12.22
CA VAL A 216 -13.12 -12.10 -12.17
C VAL A 216 -13.42 -11.70 -10.72
N ALA A 217 -13.65 -12.66 -9.84
CA ALA A 217 -13.92 -12.40 -8.43
C ALA A 217 -12.74 -11.67 -7.75
N THR A 218 -11.48 -12.04 -8.06
CA THR A 218 -10.30 -11.34 -7.49
C THR A 218 -10.19 -9.90 -7.99
N VAL A 219 -10.44 -9.64 -9.28
CA VAL A 219 -10.46 -8.25 -9.82
C VAL A 219 -11.55 -7.43 -9.14
N VAL A 220 -12.78 -7.95 -9.07
CA VAL A 220 -13.91 -7.26 -8.43
C VAL A 220 -13.66 -7.04 -6.94
N TYR A 221 -13.16 -8.04 -6.24
CA TYR A 221 -12.83 -7.95 -4.82
C TYR A 221 -11.78 -6.86 -4.55
N LEU A 222 -10.68 -6.88 -5.29
CA LEU A 222 -9.60 -5.89 -5.14
C LEU A 222 -10.06 -4.47 -5.52
N SER A 223 -10.94 -4.34 -6.49
CA SER A 223 -11.43 -3.02 -6.92
C SER A 223 -12.49 -2.47 -5.97
N LEU A 224 -13.49 -3.26 -5.63
CA LEU A 224 -14.63 -2.82 -4.84
C LEU A 224 -14.31 -2.84 -3.33
N VAL A 225 -13.83 -4.00 -2.83
CA VAL A 225 -13.66 -4.17 -1.37
C VAL A 225 -12.38 -3.50 -0.92
N VAL A 226 -11.24 -3.82 -1.53
CA VAL A 226 -9.94 -3.26 -1.10
C VAL A 226 -9.78 -1.82 -1.59
N GLY A 227 -10.10 -1.55 -2.86
CA GLY A 227 -9.91 -0.25 -3.49
C GLY A 227 -10.92 0.81 -3.03
N ALA A 228 -12.22 0.55 -3.14
CA ALA A 228 -13.25 1.54 -2.81
C ALA A 228 -13.64 1.52 -1.32
N VAL A 229 -14.13 0.38 -0.82
CA VAL A 229 -14.60 0.27 0.58
C VAL A 229 -13.44 0.43 1.56
N GLY A 230 -12.30 -0.23 1.29
CA GLY A 230 -11.09 -0.13 2.11
C GLY A 230 -10.59 1.31 2.23
N LEU A 231 -10.49 2.03 1.11
CA LEU A 231 -10.06 3.43 1.10
C LEU A 231 -11.01 4.32 1.90
N VAL A 232 -12.32 4.24 1.65
CA VAL A 232 -13.32 5.06 2.37
C VAL A 232 -13.29 4.78 3.87
N THR A 233 -13.18 3.50 4.25
CA THR A 233 -13.11 3.09 5.66
C THR A 233 -11.82 3.57 6.32
N TYR A 234 -10.69 3.47 5.61
CA TYR A 234 -9.40 3.98 6.08
C TYR A 234 -9.41 5.50 6.28
N LEU A 235 -9.97 6.26 5.32
CA LEU A 235 -10.10 7.71 5.45
C LEU A 235 -11.01 8.12 6.62
N LYS A 236 -12.10 7.38 6.85
CA LYS A 236 -12.95 7.58 8.04
C LYS A 236 -12.18 7.29 9.32
N LEU A 237 -11.46 6.17 9.38
CA LEU A 237 -10.63 5.83 10.54
C LEU A 237 -9.59 6.92 10.80
N MET A 238 -8.88 7.36 9.77
CA MET A 238 -7.87 8.42 9.87
C MET A 238 -8.47 9.74 10.38
N GLY A 239 -9.67 10.11 9.93
CA GLY A 239 -10.39 11.28 10.42
C GLY A 239 -10.84 11.16 11.89
N GLU A 240 -11.10 9.94 12.37
CA GLU A 240 -11.53 9.69 13.76
C GLU A 240 -10.37 9.60 14.77
N VAL A 241 -9.29 8.92 14.39
CA VAL A 241 -8.19 8.60 15.33
C VAL A 241 -6.87 9.28 15.00
N GLY A 242 -6.79 10.00 13.89
CA GLY A 242 -5.56 10.60 13.38
C GLY A 242 -4.72 9.63 12.54
N ALA A 243 -3.77 10.19 11.80
CA ALA A 243 -2.96 9.45 10.82
C ALA A 243 -2.09 8.37 11.49
N LEU A 244 -1.46 8.68 12.64
CA LEU A 244 -0.62 7.73 13.37
C LEU A 244 -1.38 6.46 13.76
N LYS A 245 -2.54 6.61 14.40
CA LYS A 245 -3.32 5.44 14.85
C LYS A 245 -3.89 4.67 13.65
N ALA A 246 -4.28 5.36 12.58
CA ALA A 246 -4.72 4.70 11.36
C ALA A 246 -3.59 3.91 10.70
N SER A 247 -2.33 4.40 10.71
CA SER A 247 -1.18 3.70 10.12
C SER A 247 -0.82 2.39 10.84
N LEU A 248 -1.22 2.23 12.11
CA LEU A 248 -1.04 0.96 12.84
C LEU A 248 -1.73 -0.23 12.14
N THR A 249 -2.79 0.01 11.36
CA THR A 249 -3.43 -1.03 10.54
C THR A 249 -2.43 -1.67 9.58
N THR A 250 -1.47 -0.90 9.06
CA THR A 250 -0.43 -1.39 8.13
C THR A 250 0.46 -2.46 8.77
N TYR A 251 0.70 -2.38 10.09
CA TYR A 251 1.50 -3.37 10.82
C TYR A 251 0.70 -4.61 11.26
N LEU A 252 -0.62 -4.52 11.31
CA LEU A 252 -1.48 -5.69 11.55
C LEU A 252 -1.86 -6.39 10.24
N THR A 253 -1.79 -5.69 9.12
CA THR A 253 -2.04 -6.25 7.77
C THR A 253 -1.22 -7.52 7.47
N PRO A 254 0.11 -7.60 7.77
CA PRO A 254 0.88 -8.82 7.57
C PRO A 254 0.37 -10.01 8.37
N VAL A 255 -0.13 -9.80 9.59
CA VAL A 255 -0.68 -10.88 10.43
C VAL A 255 -1.88 -11.53 9.73
N VAL A 256 -2.77 -10.71 9.18
CA VAL A 256 -3.93 -11.19 8.40
C VAL A 256 -3.48 -11.86 7.10
N ALA A 257 -2.55 -11.24 6.36
CA ALA A 257 -2.06 -11.78 5.09
C ALA A 257 -1.38 -13.15 5.27
N ILE A 258 -0.57 -13.30 6.33
CA ILE A 258 0.08 -14.56 6.70
C ILE A 258 -0.97 -15.61 7.07
N GLY A 259 -1.92 -15.26 7.93
CA GLY A 259 -2.96 -16.19 8.37
C GLY A 259 -3.83 -16.69 7.21
N ILE A 260 -4.26 -15.79 6.32
CA ILE A 260 -5.06 -16.16 5.14
C ILE A 260 -4.21 -16.89 4.09
N GLY A 261 -2.96 -16.47 3.86
CA GLY A 261 -2.03 -17.15 2.97
C GLY A 261 -1.76 -18.61 3.40
N TRP A 262 -1.56 -18.82 4.71
CA TRP A 262 -1.43 -20.15 5.28
C TRP A 262 -2.72 -20.98 5.13
N LEU A 263 -3.86 -20.40 5.45
CA LEU A 263 -5.14 -21.11 5.48
C LEU A 263 -5.69 -21.45 4.09
N LEU A 264 -5.56 -20.53 3.11
CA LEU A 264 -6.21 -20.67 1.80
C LEU A 264 -5.23 -20.98 0.66
N LEU A 265 -3.94 -20.67 0.80
CA LEU A 265 -2.94 -20.82 -0.25
C LEU A 265 -1.84 -21.84 0.12
N ASP A 266 -1.93 -22.46 1.29
CA ASP A 266 -0.90 -23.36 1.86
C ASP A 266 0.51 -22.72 1.89
N GLU A 267 0.56 -21.39 2.01
CA GLU A 267 1.82 -20.63 2.07
C GLU A 267 2.47 -20.79 3.45
N ARG A 268 3.77 -21.07 3.46
CA ARG A 268 4.58 -21.09 4.69
C ARG A 268 5.52 -19.91 4.72
N ILE A 269 5.54 -19.21 5.85
CA ILE A 269 6.44 -18.08 6.02
C ILE A 269 7.76 -18.55 6.67
N GLN A 270 8.86 -18.04 6.15
CA GLN A 270 10.16 -18.34 6.74
C GLN A 270 10.31 -17.59 8.08
N PRO A 271 10.81 -18.24 9.17
CA PRO A 271 10.96 -17.59 10.48
C PRO A 271 11.77 -16.28 10.44
N LEU A 272 12.78 -16.20 9.56
CA LEU A 272 13.60 -15.02 9.42
C LEU A 272 12.81 -13.82 8.86
N ALA A 273 11.80 -14.04 8.03
CA ALA A 273 10.91 -12.97 7.57
C ALA A 273 10.10 -12.35 8.74
N LEU A 274 9.72 -13.19 9.73
CA LEU A 274 9.05 -12.72 10.95
C LEU A 274 10.02 -11.92 11.84
N VAL A 275 11.28 -12.32 11.92
CA VAL A 275 12.32 -11.56 12.64
C VAL A 275 12.50 -10.19 11.97
N GLY A 276 12.66 -10.15 10.65
CA GLY A 276 12.75 -8.90 9.88
C GLY A 276 11.53 -8.01 10.08
N PHE A 277 10.33 -8.59 10.09
CA PHE A 277 9.10 -7.87 10.39
C PHE A 277 9.10 -7.25 11.81
N GLY A 278 9.53 -8.00 12.82
CA GLY A 278 9.68 -7.49 14.18
C GLY A 278 10.63 -6.29 14.27
N ILE A 279 11.74 -6.33 13.52
CA ILE A 279 12.70 -5.21 13.43
C ILE A 279 12.07 -3.99 12.74
N ILE A 280 11.29 -4.18 11.66
CA ILE A 280 10.56 -3.09 10.97
C ILE A 280 9.56 -2.42 11.94
N VAL A 281 8.79 -3.22 12.68
CA VAL A 281 7.83 -2.70 13.68
C VAL A 281 8.55 -1.92 14.78
N ALA A 282 9.69 -2.41 15.27
CA ALA A 282 10.50 -1.69 16.26
C ALA A 282 11.04 -0.37 15.69
N GLY A 283 11.50 -0.37 14.42
CA GLY A 283 11.95 0.84 13.72
C GLY A 283 10.85 1.88 13.62
N PHE A 284 9.63 1.49 13.24
CA PHE A 284 8.49 2.38 13.20
C PHE A 284 8.12 2.92 14.58
N ALA A 285 8.10 2.06 15.61
CA ALA A 285 7.78 2.48 16.97
C ALA A 285 8.78 3.53 17.50
N LEU A 286 10.04 3.46 17.09
CA LEU A 286 11.05 4.49 17.38
C LEU A 286 10.80 5.78 16.59
N LEU A 287 10.50 5.68 15.30
CA LEU A 287 10.20 6.82 14.44
C LEU A 287 9.03 7.65 15.00
N GLU A 288 7.96 6.96 15.42
CA GLU A 288 6.72 7.57 15.93
C GLU A 288 6.71 7.74 17.46
N SER A 289 7.86 7.53 18.12
CA SER A 289 7.93 7.47 19.59
C SER A 289 7.44 8.73 20.28
N ARG A 290 7.58 9.91 19.67
CA ARG A 290 7.10 11.19 20.22
C ARG A 290 5.59 11.28 20.19
N GLU A 291 4.97 10.93 19.06
CA GLU A 291 3.53 10.94 18.91
C GLU A 291 2.88 9.89 19.81
N ILE A 292 3.49 8.69 19.89
CA ILE A 292 3.06 7.63 20.81
C ILE A 292 3.13 8.12 22.27
N THR A 293 4.23 8.77 22.65
CA THR A 293 4.40 9.27 24.04
C THR A 293 3.43 10.41 24.35
N ALA A 294 3.20 11.32 23.41
CA ALA A 294 2.23 12.41 23.56
C ALA A 294 0.79 11.87 23.73
N GLU A 295 0.41 10.87 22.94
CA GLU A 295 -0.89 10.20 23.08
C GLU A 295 -1.04 9.47 24.41
N LEU A 296 -0.01 8.76 24.87
CA LEU A 296 -0.02 8.09 26.18
C LEU A 296 -0.12 9.10 27.34
N ALA A 297 0.55 10.25 27.23
CA ALA A 297 0.45 11.33 28.23
C ALA A 297 -0.98 11.89 28.30
N LYS A 298 -1.63 12.09 27.14
CA LYS A 298 -3.03 12.52 27.06
C LYS A 298 -3.99 11.51 27.70
N TYR A 299 -3.77 10.22 27.50
CA TYR A 299 -4.57 9.18 28.18
C TYR A 299 -4.37 9.23 29.72
N ARG A 300 -3.13 9.37 30.19
CA ARG A 300 -2.85 9.46 31.63
C ARG A 300 -3.50 10.69 32.29
N SER A 301 -3.65 11.80 31.58
CA SER A 301 -4.30 13.01 32.10
C SER A 301 -5.84 12.88 32.19
N LEU A 302 -6.45 11.98 31.43
CA LEU A 302 -7.90 11.71 31.46
C LEU A 302 -8.32 10.78 32.61
N TYR A 303 -7.37 10.07 33.24
CA TYR A 303 -7.59 9.12 34.33
C TYR A 303 -7.00 9.61 35.66
N ARG A 304 -6.52 10.84 35.71
CA ARG A 304 -6.23 11.62 36.92
C ARG A 304 -7.30 12.68 37.17
#